data_adf9dadb3a5af147ad827e4a015bcc3f
#
_entry.id   adf9dadb3a5af147ad827e4a015bcc3f
#
_cell.length_a   1.000
_cell.length_b   1.000
_cell.length_c   1.000
_cell.angle_alpha   90.00
_cell.angle_beta   90.00
_cell.angle_gamma   90.00
#
_symmetry.space_group_name_H-M   'P 1'
#
loop_
_entity.id
_entity.type
_entity.pdbx_description
1 polymer ?
#
loop_
_entity_poly.entity_id
_entity_poly.type
_entity_poly.pdbx_seq_one_letter_code
_entity_poly.pdbx_strand_id
1 'polypeptide(L)'
;TSYTIYVPQLELNGTTITMNPKAVGEPVKLPITKRDGAEYVDVENATPLIGVTYTKDGDHVQLTAAPETMQVLQNKPVQGPLSWAFDPWPNQDAPYAKKLNVSGDNIISPSWFKLHSLGLESSPNINVDYVKAYKANGYHVWPLITNRFDPDFTSGILADEAVWKKYAQNLIQYAYIYGFDGYNFDFENVDYSDRDKLTRFVAYLADELHKYNIQSSVDVTGYSNSPNWSLVYDRKSFANSVDYVVLMAYDETWAKSTTAGPVASYPWVRDHAEKMLQEV
;
A
#
# COMPACT_ATOMS: atom_id res chain seq x y z
N THR A 1 -23.29 -15.98 -13.52
CA THR A 1 -22.43 -15.69 -12.36
C THR A 1 -22.27 -14.17 -12.33
N SER A 2 -22.77 -13.52 -11.29
CA SER A 2 -22.59 -12.08 -11.10
C SER A 2 -21.33 -11.84 -10.28
N TYR A 3 -20.51 -10.90 -10.71
CA TYR A 3 -19.37 -10.40 -9.95
C TYR A 3 -19.70 -9.02 -9.45
N THR A 4 -19.49 -8.76 -8.17
CA THR A 4 -19.59 -7.41 -7.62
C THR A 4 -18.21 -6.79 -7.66
N ILE A 5 -18.02 -5.79 -8.50
CA ILE A 5 -16.83 -4.96 -8.49
C ILE A 5 -17.19 -3.70 -7.71
N TYR A 6 -16.54 -3.49 -6.59
CA TYR A 6 -16.70 -2.28 -5.81
C TYR A 6 -15.67 -1.24 -6.25
N VAL A 7 -16.12 -0.14 -6.80
CA VAL A 7 -15.27 0.97 -7.25
C VAL A 7 -15.67 2.23 -6.50
N PRO A 8 -14.83 2.74 -5.58
CA PRO A 8 -15.18 3.86 -4.70
C PRO A 8 -15.46 5.18 -5.42
N GLN A 9 -15.01 5.29 -6.65
CA GLN A 9 -15.23 6.46 -7.50
C GLN A 9 -16.59 6.40 -8.26
N LEU A 10 -17.39 5.35 -8.05
CA LEU A 10 -18.70 5.24 -8.66
C LEU A 10 -19.72 6.02 -7.86
N GLU A 11 -20.41 6.93 -8.53
CA GLU A 11 -21.58 7.64 -8.01
C GLU A 11 -22.82 7.16 -8.74
N LEU A 12 -23.80 6.65 -7.99
CA LEU A 12 -25.08 6.24 -8.52
C LEU A 12 -25.96 7.46 -8.78
N ASN A 13 -26.35 7.70 -10.02
CA ASN A 13 -27.21 8.80 -10.40
C ASN A 13 -28.38 8.29 -11.25
N GLY A 14 -29.42 7.80 -10.60
CA GLY A 14 -30.65 7.31 -11.27
C GLY A 14 -30.38 6.06 -12.10
N THR A 15 -30.37 6.21 -13.44
CA THR A 15 -30.17 5.10 -14.40
C THR A 15 -28.75 4.97 -14.90
N THR A 16 -27.81 5.77 -14.37
CA THR A 16 -26.40 5.76 -14.78
C THR A 16 -25.50 5.71 -13.56
N ILE A 17 -24.38 5.01 -13.68
CA ILE A 17 -23.24 5.14 -12.77
C ILE A 17 -22.28 6.14 -13.39
N THR A 18 -21.94 7.17 -12.63
CA THR A 18 -20.87 8.09 -12.98
C THR A 18 -19.60 7.59 -12.34
N MET A 19 -18.63 7.25 -13.15
CA MET A 19 -17.29 6.94 -12.70
C MET A 19 -16.45 8.22 -12.76
N ASN A 20 -16.03 8.66 -11.61
CA ASN A 20 -15.13 9.81 -11.47
C ASN A 20 -13.76 9.30 -11.02
N PRO A 21 -12.92 8.85 -11.97
CA PRO A 21 -11.57 8.42 -11.61
C PRO A 21 -10.84 9.59 -10.98
N LYS A 22 -10.02 9.32 -9.96
CA LYS A 22 -9.11 10.32 -9.39
C LYS A 22 -8.14 10.90 -10.42
N ALA A 23 -7.93 10.17 -11.51
CA ALA A 23 -7.19 10.62 -12.66
C ALA A 23 -7.91 11.79 -13.34
N VAL A 24 -7.15 12.74 -13.85
CA VAL A 24 -7.68 13.88 -14.60
C VAL A 24 -8.41 13.38 -15.85
N GLY A 25 -9.70 13.55 -15.87
CA GLY A 25 -10.54 13.18 -17.00
C GLY A 25 -12.00 13.56 -16.73
N GLU A 26 -12.78 13.68 -17.78
CA GLU A 26 -14.20 13.88 -17.66
C GLU A 26 -14.84 12.61 -17.05
N PRO A 27 -15.82 12.77 -16.15
CA PRO A 27 -16.54 11.63 -15.59
C PRO A 27 -17.15 10.77 -16.68
N VAL A 28 -16.90 9.47 -16.62
CA VAL A 28 -17.48 8.51 -17.57
C VAL A 28 -18.81 8.01 -17.02
N LYS A 29 -19.87 8.15 -17.79
CA LYS A 29 -21.21 7.66 -17.44
C LYS A 29 -21.45 6.30 -18.07
N LEU A 30 -21.75 5.32 -17.24
CA LEU A 30 -22.10 3.97 -17.67
C LEU A 30 -23.59 3.71 -17.41
N PRO A 31 -24.34 3.16 -18.39
CA PRO A 31 -25.74 2.85 -18.21
C PRO A 31 -25.92 1.71 -17.20
N ILE A 32 -26.95 1.83 -16.35
CA ILE A 32 -27.36 0.79 -15.41
C ILE A 32 -28.47 -0.05 -16.03
N THR A 33 -28.29 -1.37 -15.97
CA THR A 33 -29.34 -2.34 -16.29
C THR A 33 -29.90 -2.93 -15.00
N LYS A 34 -31.25 -2.86 -14.81
CA LYS A 34 -31.90 -3.47 -13.64
C LYS A 34 -32.44 -4.86 -14.02
N ARG A 35 -32.08 -5.87 -13.21
CA ARG A 35 -32.57 -7.25 -13.31
C ARG A 35 -32.77 -7.83 -11.91
N ASP A 36 -33.92 -8.46 -11.69
CA ASP A 36 -34.22 -9.19 -10.45
C ASP A 36 -33.97 -8.37 -9.16
N GLY A 37 -34.26 -7.08 -9.22
CA GLY A 37 -34.06 -6.15 -8.09
C GLY A 37 -32.63 -5.69 -7.86
N ALA A 38 -31.69 -6.14 -8.68
CA ALA A 38 -30.28 -5.71 -8.64
C ALA A 38 -29.92 -4.78 -9.82
N GLU A 39 -28.91 -3.97 -9.61
CA GLU A 39 -28.38 -3.03 -10.60
C GLU A 39 -27.05 -3.55 -11.15
N TYR A 40 -26.88 -3.51 -12.46
CA TYR A 40 -25.72 -4.04 -13.18
C TYR A 40 -25.16 -2.99 -14.12
N VAL A 41 -23.85 -3.00 -14.29
CA VAL A 41 -23.11 -2.26 -15.30
C VAL A 41 -22.45 -3.25 -16.24
N ASP A 42 -22.35 -2.89 -17.51
CA ASP A 42 -21.64 -3.69 -18.49
C ASP A 42 -20.14 -3.76 -18.14
N VAL A 43 -19.65 -4.98 -17.91
CA VAL A 43 -18.28 -5.23 -17.50
C VAL A 43 -17.26 -4.84 -18.59
N GLU A 44 -17.60 -4.98 -19.88
CA GLU A 44 -16.71 -4.60 -20.97
C GLU A 44 -16.42 -3.09 -20.99
N ASN A 45 -17.41 -2.29 -20.60
CA ASN A 45 -17.26 -0.84 -20.53
C ASN A 45 -16.68 -0.36 -19.19
N ALA A 46 -16.87 -1.12 -18.12
CA ALA A 46 -16.43 -0.74 -16.79
C ALA A 46 -14.96 -1.11 -16.50
N THR A 47 -14.51 -2.29 -16.94
CA THR A 47 -13.20 -2.84 -16.58
C THR A 47 -12.01 -2.00 -17.06
N PRO A 48 -11.98 -1.40 -18.26
CA PRO A 48 -10.87 -0.55 -18.68
C PRO A 48 -10.68 0.67 -17.77
N LEU A 49 -11.77 1.17 -17.18
CA LEU A 49 -11.75 2.34 -16.30
C LEU A 49 -11.08 2.06 -14.95
N ILE A 50 -10.91 0.80 -14.59
CA ILE A 50 -10.26 0.35 -13.34
C ILE A 50 -8.98 -0.43 -13.61
N GLY A 51 -8.40 -0.30 -14.79
CA GLY A 51 -7.17 -0.99 -15.15
C GLY A 51 -7.30 -2.51 -15.23
N VAL A 52 -8.43 -2.99 -15.77
CA VAL A 52 -8.68 -4.41 -15.98
C VAL A 52 -9.06 -4.64 -17.44
N THR A 53 -8.46 -5.64 -18.07
CA THR A 53 -8.93 -6.13 -19.36
C THR A 53 -9.95 -7.25 -19.17
N TYR A 54 -10.94 -7.28 -20.04
CA TYR A 54 -11.99 -8.28 -20.06
C TYR A 54 -11.88 -9.08 -21.34
N THR A 55 -11.88 -10.40 -21.21
CA THR A 55 -12.00 -11.31 -22.35
C THR A 55 -13.05 -12.37 -22.06
N LYS A 56 -13.80 -12.75 -23.08
CA LYS A 56 -14.85 -13.79 -22.96
C LYS A 56 -14.66 -14.83 -24.06
N ASP A 57 -14.65 -16.08 -23.66
CA ASP A 57 -14.65 -17.25 -24.55
C ASP A 57 -15.75 -18.22 -24.11
N GLY A 58 -16.82 -18.27 -24.86
CA GLY A 58 -18.03 -19.02 -24.50
C GLY A 58 -18.61 -18.55 -23.17
N ASP A 59 -18.67 -19.44 -22.19
CA ASP A 59 -19.14 -19.12 -20.82
C ASP A 59 -18.03 -18.72 -19.85
N HIS A 60 -16.78 -18.69 -20.33
CA HIS A 60 -15.63 -18.29 -19.54
C HIS A 60 -15.35 -16.79 -19.68
N VAL A 61 -15.17 -16.13 -18.54
CA VAL A 61 -14.77 -14.73 -18.46
C VAL A 61 -13.41 -14.68 -17.77
N GLN A 62 -12.47 -14.02 -18.41
CA GLN A 62 -11.17 -13.73 -17.84
C GLN A 62 -11.03 -12.23 -17.62
N LEU A 63 -10.70 -11.85 -16.39
CA LEU A 63 -10.33 -10.49 -16.00
C LEU A 63 -8.82 -10.49 -15.70
N THR A 64 -8.09 -9.60 -16.35
CA THR A 64 -6.63 -9.49 -16.18
C THR A 64 -6.28 -8.07 -15.78
N ALA A 65 -5.44 -7.93 -14.76
CA ALA A 65 -4.92 -6.63 -14.38
C ALA A 65 -4.12 -6.02 -15.53
N ALA A 66 -4.45 -4.79 -15.87
CA ALA A 66 -3.79 -4.01 -16.93
C ALA A 66 -3.66 -2.54 -16.48
N PRO A 67 -2.90 -2.26 -15.41
CA PRO A 67 -2.80 -0.91 -14.87
C PRO A 67 -2.22 0.09 -15.87
N GLU A 68 -1.47 -0.37 -16.87
CA GLU A 68 -0.97 0.45 -17.96
C GLU A 68 -2.08 1.12 -18.79
N THR A 69 -3.32 0.65 -18.68
CA THR A 69 -4.49 1.29 -19.30
C THR A 69 -5.09 2.40 -18.43
N MET A 70 -4.64 2.52 -17.19
CA MET A 70 -5.13 3.52 -16.27
C MET A 70 -4.43 4.87 -16.49
N GLN A 71 -5.14 5.94 -16.21
CA GLN A 71 -4.54 7.27 -16.19
C GLN A 71 -3.73 7.46 -14.91
N VAL A 72 -2.70 8.31 -14.97
CA VAL A 72 -1.90 8.67 -13.79
C VAL A 72 -2.77 9.36 -12.74
N LEU A 73 -2.67 8.91 -11.48
CA LEU A 73 -3.43 9.48 -10.39
C LEU A 73 -2.97 10.93 -10.09
N GLN A 74 -3.92 11.77 -9.72
CA GLN A 74 -3.66 13.16 -9.34
C GLN A 74 -3.48 13.30 -7.81
N ASN A 75 -2.69 12.38 -7.23
CA ASN A 75 -2.34 12.47 -5.81
C ASN A 75 -1.46 13.70 -5.57
N LYS A 76 -1.67 14.35 -4.45
CA LYS A 76 -0.73 15.38 -3.99
C LYS A 76 0.37 14.66 -3.22
N PRO A 77 1.64 14.89 -3.56
CA PRO A 77 2.73 14.34 -2.77
C PRO A 77 2.71 14.90 -1.35
N VAL A 78 3.01 14.06 -0.40
CA VAL A 78 3.18 14.46 1.01
C VAL A 78 4.44 15.31 1.12
N GLN A 79 4.40 16.39 1.91
CA GLN A 79 5.52 17.33 2.03
C GLN A 79 5.70 17.82 3.46
N GLY A 80 6.95 18.20 3.78
CA GLY A 80 7.31 18.85 5.02
C GLY A 80 7.30 17.94 6.24
N PRO A 81 7.14 18.49 7.44
CA PRO A 81 7.00 17.70 8.64
C PRO A 81 5.78 16.80 8.55
N LEU A 82 5.95 15.50 8.87
CA LEU A 82 4.90 14.50 8.80
C LEU A 82 4.46 14.08 10.20
N SER A 83 3.16 13.87 10.36
CA SER A 83 2.60 13.08 11.44
C SER A 83 2.08 11.78 10.88
N TRP A 84 2.70 10.67 11.26
CA TRP A 84 2.42 9.35 10.71
C TRP A 84 1.91 8.41 11.79
N ALA A 85 0.73 7.87 11.57
CA ALA A 85 0.13 6.88 12.47
C ALA A 85 -0.02 5.54 11.76
N PHE A 86 0.26 4.46 12.49
CA PHE A 86 0.05 3.08 12.06
C PHE A 86 -1.20 2.53 12.76
N ASP A 87 -2.09 1.91 11.98
CA ASP A 87 -3.30 1.26 12.50
C ASP A 87 -3.22 -0.25 12.29
N PRO A 88 -2.79 -1.01 13.32
CA PRO A 88 -2.60 -2.46 13.20
C PRO A 88 -3.94 -3.24 13.19
N TRP A 89 -5.03 -2.61 13.62
CA TRP A 89 -6.37 -3.22 13.68
C TRP A 89 -7.42 -2.29 13.06
N PRO A 90 -7.30 -1.96 11.78
CA PRO A 90 -8.23 -1.04 11.14
C PRO A 90 -9.64 -1.63 11.13
N ASN A 91 -10.59 -0.86 11.66
CA ASN A 91 -12.00 -1.21 11.63
C ASN A 91 -12.79 -0.24 10.74
N GLN A 92 -14.02 -0.64 10.41
CA GLN A 92 -14.85 0.09 9.46
C GLN A 92 -15.25 1.49 9.93
N ASP A 93 -15.35 1.70 11.22
CA ASP A 93 -15.90 2.94 11.79
C ASP A 93 -14.88 4.08 11.82
N ALA A 94 -13.61 3.82 11.47
CA ALA A 94 -12.52 4.81 11.48
C ALA A 94 -12.57 5.74 12.71
N PRO A 95 -12.62 5.22 13.94
CA PRO A 95 -12.96 6.00 15.14
C PRO A 95 -11.92 7.07 15.46
N TYR A 96 -10.74 6.96 14.87
CA TYR A 96 -9.61 7.88 15.07
C TYR A 96 -9.43 8.88 13.92
N ALA A 97 -10.31 8.86 12.91
CA ALA A 97 -10.28 9.80 11.79
C ALA A 97 -10.71 11.21 12.24
N LYS A 98 -9.90 11.82 13.08
CA LYS A 98 -10.09 13.20 13.55
C LYS A 98 -9.03 14.08 12.91
N LYS A 99 -9.42 15.30 12.54
CA LYS A 99 -8.44 16.29 12.10
C LYS A 99 -7.45 16.56 13.22
N LEU A 100 -6.17 16.27 12.95
CA LEU A 100 -5.11 16.59 13.89
C LEU A 100 -4.76 18.10 13.79
N ASN A 101 -4.52 18.69 14.94
CA ASN A 101 -4.05 20.08 15.02
C ASN A 101 -2.52 20.10 15.09
N VAL A 102 -1.89 19.50 14.08
CA VAL A 102 -0.43 19.46 13.91
C VAL A 102 -0.04 20.15 12.61
N SER A 103 1.15 20.70 12.56
CA SER A 103 1.70 21.28 11.33
C SER A 103 2.21 20.17 10.42
N GLY A 104 2.07 20.37 9.10
CA GLY A 104 2.50 19.41 8.08
C GLY A 104 1.40 18.44 7.66
N ASP A 105 1.79 17.46 6.89
CA ASP A 105 0.87 16.45 6.35
C ASP A 105 0.71 15.26 7.30
N ASN A 106 -0.46 14.65 7.27
CA ASN A 106 -0.81 13.50 8.11
C ASN A 106 -0.94 12.26 7.26
N ILE A 107 -0.31 11.16 7.69
CA ILE A 107 -0.42 9.86 7.06
C ILE A 107 -1.04 8.86 8.03
N ILE A 108 -1.91 8.01 7.52
CA ILE A 108 -2.40 6.82 8.22
C ILE A 108 -2.04 5.57 7.43
N SER A 109 -1.43 4.59 8.09
CA SER A 109 -1.05 3.30 7.51
C SER A 109 -1.84 2.17 8.16
N PRO A 110 -2.98 1.78 7.57
CA PRO A 110 -3.73 0.61 8.03
C PRO A 110 -3.05 -0.68 7.57
N SER A 111 -2.99 -1.69 8.44
CA SER A 111 -2.41 -3.01 8.16
C SER A 111 -3.37 -3.86 7.31
N TRP A 112 -3.39 -3.61 6.00
CA TRP A 112 -4.36 -4.23 5.11
C TRP A 112 -3.81 -5.29 4.17
N PHE A 113 -2.49 -5.33 3.93
CA PHE A 113 -1.92 -6.21 2.93
C PHE A 113 -0.79 -7.08 3.46
N LYS A 114 -0.70 -8.27 2.86
CA LYS A 114 0.43 -9.19 3.03
C LYS A 114 0.87 -9.71 1.68
N LEU A 115 2.14 -10.01 1.53
CA LEU A 115 2.62 -10.76 0.37
C LEU A 115 2.02 -12.17 0.38
N HIS A 116 1.60 -12.64 -0.78
CA HIS A 116 1.10 -13.99 -1.02
C HIS A 116 1.67 -14.54 -2.33
N SER A 117 1.88 -15.83 -2.46
CA SER A 117 2.48 -16.46 -3.66
C SER A 117 1.73 -16.16 -4.97
N LEU A 118 0.45 -15.82 -4.89
CA LEU A 118 -0.39 -15.48 -6.04
C LEU A 118 -0.59 -13.97 -6.25
N GLY A 119 0.05 -13.12 -5.46
CA GLY A 119 -0.12 -11.66 -5.47
C GLY A 119 -0.29 -11.13 -4.05
N LEU A 120 -1.04 -10.04 -3.87
CA LEU A 120 -1.34 -9.51 -2.55
C LEU A 120 -2.54 -10.23 -1.91
N GLU A 121 -2.38 -10.62 -0.66
CA GLU A 121 -3.51 -10.95 0.21
C GLU A 121 -4.01 -9.66 0.85
N SER A 122 -5.27 -9.33 0.64
CA SER A 122 -5.91 -8.17 1.26
C SER A 122 -6.70 -8.58 2.50
N SER A 123 -6.70 -7.72 3.50
CA SER A 123 -7.58 -7.87 4.66
C SER A 123 -9.06 -7.79 4.21
N PRO A 124 -9.95 -8.62 4.78
CA PRO A 124 -11.39 -8.48 4.55
C PRO A 124 -11.94 -7.15 5.09
N ASN A 125 -11.19 -6.46 5.94
CA ASN A 125 -11.57 -5.18 6.55
C ASN A 125 -11.18 -3.97 5.70
N ILE A 126 -10.64 -4.19 4.51
CA ILE A 126 -10.34 -3.07 3.59
C ILE A 126 -11.64 -2.35 3.24
N ASN A 127 -11.68 -1.02 3.39
CA ASN A 127 -12.93 -0.31 3.48
C ASN A 127 -12.80 1.11 2.94
N VAL A 128 -13.72 1.44 2.03
CA VAL A 128 -13.80 2.76 1.41
C VAL A 128 -14.20 3.85 2.39
N ASP A 129 -15.14 3.56 3.29
CA ASP A 129 -15.61 4.57 4.24
C ASP A 129 -14.51 4.96 5.23
N TYR A 130 -13.64 4.02 5.60
CA TYR A 130 -12.41 4.31 6.33
C TYR A 130 -11.53 5.29 5.55
N VAL A 131 -11.24 5.00 4.27
CA VAL A 131 -10.41 5.88 3.43
C VAL A 131 -11.03 7.27 3.30
N LYS A 132 -12.35 7.33 3.02
CA LYS A 132 -13.07 8.60 2.91
C LYS A 132 -13.02 9.40 4.21
N ALA A 133 -13.23 8.75 5.36
CA ALA A 133 -13.22 9.41 6.66
C ALA A 133 -11.85 10.03 6.96
N TYR A 134 -10.76 9.31 6.74
CA TYR A 134 -9.42 9.84 6.95
C TYR A 134 -9.10 10.97 5.97
N LYS A 135 -9.39 10.81 4.69
CA LYS A 135 -9.17 11.85 3.67
C LYS A 135 -9.99 13.12 3.92
N ALA A 136 -11.23 12.99 4.38
CA ALA A 136 -12.07 14.13 4.76
C ALA A 136 -11.45 14.94 5.95
N ASN A 137 -10.61 14.30 6.74
CA ASN A 137 -9.88 14.92 7.85
C ASN A 137 -8.43 15.33 7.49
N GLY A 138 -8.07 15.29 6.21
CA GLY A 138 -6.80 15.77 5.70
C GLY A 138 -5.64 14.77 5.80
N TYR A 139 -5.93 13.48 5.96
CA TYR A 139 -4.91 12.43 5.93
C TYR A 139 -4.65 11.93 4.52
N HIS A 140 -3.41 11.54 4.28
CA HIS A 140 -3.04 10.62 3.22
C HIS A 140 -3.18 9.18 3.74
N VAL A 141 -3.65 8.27 2.89
CA VAL A 141 -3.86 6.86 3.27
C VAL A 141 -2.84 6.02 2.54
N TRP A 142 -1.88 5.49 3.30
CA TRP A 142 -0.78 4.65 2.82
C TRP A 142 -0.84 3.27 3.48
N PRO A 143 -1.59 2.31 2.95
CA PRO A 143 -1.70 0.99 3.56
C PRO A 143 -0.35 0.32 3.75
N LEU A 144 -0.21 -0.38 4.89
CA LEU A 144 0.96 -1.17 5.23
C LEU A 144 0.86 -2.55 4.58
N ILE A 145 2.01 -3.01 4.07
CA ILE A 145 2.19 -4.32 3.43
C ILE A 145 3.29 -5.06 4.15
N THR A 146 2.99 -6.25 4.67
CA THR A 146 3.98 -7.11 5.33
C THR A 146 4.40 -8.28 4.46
N ASN A 147 5.60 -8.82 4.71
CA ASN A 147 6.09 -10.08 4.15
C ASN A 147 5.74 -11.30 5.00
N ARG A 148 4.78 -11.18 5.93
CA ARG A 148 4.41 -12.21 6.93
C ARG A 148 5.52 -12.50 7.95
N PHE A 149 6.64 -11.80 7.90
CA PHE A 149 7.82 -12.03 8.73
C PHE A 149 8.38 -13.47 8.62
N ASP A 150 8.16 -14.09 7.46
CA ASP A 150 8.57 -15.46 7.13
C ASP A 150 9.73 -15.41 6.13
N PRO A 151 10.97 -15.74 6.55
CA PRO A 151 12.15 -15.63 5.71
C PRO A 151 12.12 -16.58 4.51
N ASP A 152 11.66 -17.83 4.69
CA ASP A 152 11.64 -18.83 3.62
C ASP A 152 10.62 -18.43 2.53
N PHE A 153 9.43 -18.00 2.96
CA PHE A 153 8.41 -17.49 2.06
C PHE A 153 8.91 -16.25 1.31
N THR A 154 9.54 -15.32 2.02
CA THR A 154 10.08 -14.09 1.45
C THR A 154 11.19 -14.39 0.44
N SER A 155 12.10 -15.30 0.74
CA SER A 155 13.15 -15.75 -0.17
C SER A 155 12.58 -16.29 -1.48
N GLY A 156 11.48 -17.05 -1.41
CA GLY A 156 10.77 -17.56 -2.58
C GLY A 156 10.21 -16.44 -3.46
N ILE A 157 9.62 -15.41 -2.86
CA ILE A 157 9.11 -14.23 -3.59
C ILE A 157 10.25 -13.43 -4.22
N LEU A 158 11.33 -13.20 -3.48
CA LEU A 158 12.46 -12.40 -3.94
C LEU A 158 13.26 -13.10 -5.06
N ALA A 159 13.18 -14.42 -5.16
CA ALA A 159 13.86 -15.20 -6.21
C ALA A 159 13.15 -15.14 -7.57
N ASP A 160 11.87 -14.79 -7.63
CA ASP A 160 11.06 -14.81 -8.86
C ASP A 160 10.64 -13.38 -9.27
N GLU A 161 11.48 -12.72 -10.06
CA GLU A 161 11.20 -11.36 -10.55
C GLU A 161 9.93 -11.28 -11.43
N ALA A 162 9.48 -12.38 -12.02
CA ALA A 162 8.23 -12.39 -12.80
C ALA A 162 7.00 -12.16 -11.90
N VAL A 163 7.10 -12.54 -10.63
CA VAL A 163 6.04 -12.30 -9.62
C VAL A 163 6.00 -10.82 -9.19
N TRP A 164 7.12 -10.11 -9.24
CA TRP A 164 7.20 -8.70 -8.81
C TRP A 164 6.26 -7.79 -9.60
N LYS A 165 6.17 -8.03 -10.91
CA LYS A 165 5.22 -7.30 -11.77
C LYS A 165 3.79 -7.45 -11.29
N LYS A 166 3.41 -8.62 -10.82
CA LYS A 166 2.07 -8.89 -10.32
C LYS A 166 1.77 -8.12 -9.03
N TYR A 167 2.76 -8.01 -8.11
CA TYR A 167 2.60 -7.18 -6.93
C TYR A 167 2.42 -5.71 -7.29
N ALA A 168 3.28 -5.17 -8.15
CA ALA A 168 3.16 -3.79 -8.60
C ALA A 168 1.79 -3.51 -9.23
N GLN A 169 1.32 -4.39 -10.13
CA GLN A 169 -0.01 -4.28 -10.74
C GLN A 169 -1.14 -4.30 -9.72
N ASN A 170 -1.08 -5.20 -8.73
CA ASN A 170 -2.08 -5.25 -7.67
C ASN A 170 -2.09 -3.96 -6.86
N LEU A 171 -0.93 -3.45 -6.45
CA LEU A 171 -0.81 -2.20 -5.70
C LEU A 171 -1.40 -1.02 -6.46
N ILE A 172 -1.05 -0.87 -7.74
CA ILE A 172 -1.57 0.20 -8.59
C ILE A 172 -3.11 0.11 -8.69
N GLN A 173 -3.66 -1.09 -8.91
CA GLN A 173 -5.11 -1.30 -8.96
C GLN A 173 -5.80 -0.96 -7.65
N TYR A 174 -5.27 -1.44 -6.51
CA TYR A 174 -5.82 -1.12 -5.20
C TYR A 174 -5.77 0.38 -4.90
N ALA A 175 -4.68 1.05 -5.24
CA ALA A 175 -4.57 2.50 -5.07
C ALA A 175 -5.64 3.22 -5.90
N TYR A 176 -5.87 2.77 -7.13
CA TYR A 176 -6.88 3.34 -7.99
C TYR A 176 -8.30 3.09 -7.46
N ILE A 177 -8.62 1.85 -7.08
CA ILE A 177 -9.95 1.45 -6.60
C ILE A 177 -10.29 2.15 -5.28
N TYR A 178 -9.38 2.14 -4.30
CA TYR A 178 -9.65 2.67 -2.96
C TYR A 178 -9.17 4.12 -2.77
N GLY A 179 -8.40 4.63 -3.70
CA GLY A 179 -7.89 5.99 -3.63
C GLY A 179 -6.72 6.17 -2.68
N PHE A 180 -5.84 5.19 -2.57
CA PHE A 180 -4.63 5.33 -1.76
C PHE A 180 -3.67 6.34 -2.40
N ASP A 181 -2.92 7.03 -1.56
CA ASP A 181 -1.97 8.04 -2.00
C ASP A 181 -0.54 7.49 -2.06
N GLY A 182 -0.31 6.39 -1.35
CA GLY A 182 0.97 5.71 -1.28
C GLY A 182 0.85 4.35 -0.59
N TYR A 183 2.01 3.72 -0.33
CA TYR A 183 2.13 2.47 0.41
C TYR A 183 3.33 2.50 1.35
N ASN A 184 3.21 1.76 2.44
CA ASN A 184 4.30 1.52 3.39
C ASN A 184 4.69 0.04 3.33
N PHE A 185 5.98 -0.23 3.06
CA PHE A 185 6.54 -1.59 3.00
C PHE A 185 7.18 -1.94 4.33
N ASP A 186 6.57 -2.86 5.06
CA ASP A 186 7.03 -3.38 6.35
C ASP A 186 7.53 -4.83 6.16
N PHE A 187 8.74 -4.96 5.58
CA PHE A 187 9.35 -6.27 5.29
C PHE A 187 10.41 -6.59 6.32
N GLU A 188 10.04 -7.43 7.28
CA GLU A 188 10.90 -7.80 8.41
C GLU A 188 11.28 -9.28 8.38
N ASN A 189 12.31 -9.66 9.17
CA ASN A 189 12.82 -11.02 9.26
C ASN A 189 13.12 -11.62 7.88
N VAL A 190 13.90 -10.92 7.09
CA VAL A 190 14.33 -11.37 5.76
C VAL A 190 15.70 -12.02 5.87
N ASP A 191 15.92 -13.14 5.19
CA ASP A 191 17.22 -13.79 5.19
C ASP A 191 18.30 -12.83 4.67
N TYR A 192 19.42 -12.74 5.38
CA TYR A 192 20.51 -11.82 5.02
C TYR A 192 21.08 -12.08 3.62
N SER A 193 21.06 -13.32 3.16
CA SER A 193 21.49 -13.68 1.80
C SER A 193 20.61 -13.06 0.71
N ASP A 194 19.42 -12.60 1.05
CA ASP A 194 18.47 -11.94 0.13
C ASP A 194 18.54 -10.41 0.18
N ARG A 195 19.49 -9.83 0.91
CA ARG A 195 19.67 -8.38 1.06
C ARG A 195 19.58 -7.62 -0.28
N ASP A 196 20.35 -8.06 -1.26
CA ASP A 196 20.39 -7.38 -2.56
C ASP A 196 19.11 -7.59 -3.37
N LYS A 197 18.46 -8.74 -3.21
CA LYS A 197 17.17 -9.00 -3.86
C LYS A 197 16.05 -8.17 -3.22
N LEU A 198 16.03 -8.06 -1.89
CA LEU A 198 15.10 -7.20 -1.17
C LEU A 198 15.24 -5.75 -1.63
N THR A 199 16.49 -5.26 -1.72
CA THR A 199 16.78 -3.91 -2.19
C THR A 199 16.23 -3.67 -3.60
N ARG A 200 16.47 -4.59 -4.53
CA ARG A 200 15.94 -4.51 -5.90
C ARG A 200 14.42 -4.63 -5.97
N PHE A 201 13.82 -5.46 -5.12
CA PHE A 201 12.37 -5.63 -5.06
C PHE A 201 11.67 -4.35 -4.61
N VAL A 202 12.15 -3.74 -3.53
CA VAL A 202 11.61 -2.46 -3.03
C VAL A 202 11.77 -1.36 -4.09
N ALA A 203 12.95 -1.25 -4.71
CA ALA A 203 13.20 -0.28 -5.78
C ALA A 203 12.25 -0.50 -6.98
N TYR A 204 12.06 -1.75 -7.40
CA TYR A 204 11.14 -2.08 -8.49
C TYR A 204 9.70 -1.68 -8.17
N LEU A 205 9.22 -1.99 -6.97
CA LEU A 205 7.85 -1.62 -6.58
C LEU A 205 7.69 -0.10 -6.55
N ALA A 206 8.65 0.63 -5.98
CA ALA A 206 8.64 2.08 -5.93
C ALA A 206 8.62 2.70 -7.33
N ASP A 207 9.50 2.25 -8.23
CA ASP A 207 9.58 2.73 -9.61
C ASP A 207 8.25 2.51 -10.38
N GLU A 208 7.61 1.35 -10.19
CA GLU A 208 6.32 1.07 -10.82
C GLU A 208 5.20 1.96 -10.24
N LEU A 209 5.17 2.18 -8.94
CA LEU A 209 4.19 3.03 -8.26
C LEU A 209 4.35 4.50 -8.67
N HIS A 210 5.57 5.01 -8.77
CA HIS A 210 5.86 6.40 -9.15
C HIS A 210 5.33 6.74 -10.55
N LYS A 211 5.29 5.79 -11.48
CA LYS A 211 4.68 5.99 -12.81
C LYS A 211 3.21 6.42 -12.75
N TYR A 212 2.54 6.08 -11.67
CA TYR A 212 1.13 6.39 -11.42
C TYR A 212 0.92 7.45 -10.34
N ASN A 213 1.99 8.16 -9.95
CA ASN A 213 1.96 9.18 -8.89
C ASN A 213 1.49 8.62 -7.53
N ILE A 214 1.95 7.41 -7.20
CA ILE A 214 1.73 6.75 -5.93
C ILE A 214 3.06 6.73 -5.19
N GLN A 215 3.11 7.33 -4.01
CA GLN A 215 4.32 7.39 -3.19
C GLN A 215 4.56 6.07 -2.45
N SER A 216 5.78 5.90 -1.95
CA SER A 216 6.16 4.69 -1.22
C SER A 216 7.09 4.99 -0.05
N SER A 217 7.05 4.12 0.94
CA SER A 217 7.98 4.12 2.06
C SER A 217 8.38 2.71 2.43
N VAL A 218 9.50 2.58 3.11
CA VAL A 218 9.97 1.30 3.66
C VAL A 218 10.34 1.46 5.12
N ASP A 219 9.88 0.50 5.94
CA ASP A 219 10.23 0.42 7.34
C ASP A 219 11.56 -0.31 7.51
N VAL A 220 12.40 0.19 8.40
CA VAL A 220 13.66 -0.45 8.79
C VAL A 220 13.79 -0.44 10.31
N THR A 221 14.31 -1.53 10.87
CA THR A 221 14.54 -1.62 12.31
C THR A 221 15.70 -0.74 12.75
N GLY A 222 15.80 -0.50 14.06
CA GLY A 222 16.98 0.06 14.69
C GLY A 222 18.25 -0.73 14.33
N TYR A 223 19.40 -0.06 14.41
CA TYR A 223 20.68 -0.67 14.08
C TYR A 223 21.08 -1.74 15.10
N SER A 224 21.36 -2.93 14.62
CA SER A 224 21.86 -4.05 15.43
C SER A 224 22.76 -4.96 14.60
N ASN A 225 23.37 -5.96 15.24
CA ASN A 225 24.14 -7.00 14.56
C ASN A 225 23.28 -8.18 14.06
N SER A 226 21.96 -8.07 14.16
CA SER A 226 21.07 -9.11 13.67
C SER A 226 21.08 -9.15 12.14
N PRO A 227 21.44 -10.30 11.52
CA PRO A 227 21.44 -10.42 10.08
C PRO A 227 20.08 -10.12 9.46
N ASN A 228 19.05 -10.85 9.90
CA ASN A 228 17.71 -10.83 9.28
C ASN A 228 16.85 -9.63 9.70
N TRP A 229 17.17 -8.99 10.82
CA TRP A 229 16.37 -7.90 11.38
C TRP A 229 16.99 -6.52 11.20
N SER A 230 18.30 -6.43 10.88
CA SER A 230 18.96 -5.13 10.74
C SER A 230 19.95 -5.05 9.59
N LEU A 231 20.88 -6.02 9.49
CA LEU A 231 21.93 -5.97 8.46
C LEU A 231 21.41 -6.22 7.05
N VAL A 232 20.24 -6.83 6.92
CA VAL A 232 19.57 -7.09 5.64
C VAL A 232 19.12 -5.80 4.93
N TYR A 233 18.94 -4.70 5.65
CA TYR A 233 18.50 -3.45 5.05
C TYR A 233 19.66 -2.65 4.45
N ASP A 234 19.60 -2.42 3.16
CA ASP A 234 20.44 -1.42 2.48
C ASP A 234 19.74 -0.06 2.53
N ARG A 235 19.82 0.60 3.68
CA ARG A 235 19.11 1.85 3.97
C ARG A 235 19.40 2.94 2.97
N LYS A 236 20.67 3.06 2.56
CA LYS A 236 21.12 4.03 1.57
C LYS A 236 20.47 3.78 0.20
N SER A 237 20.41 2.53 -0.24
CA SER A 237 19.77 2.18 -1.51
C SER A 237 18.25 2.36 -1.43
N PHE A 238 17.64 2.06 -0.29
CA PHE A 238 16.22 2.35 -0.08
C PHE A 238 15.93 3.85 -0.18
N ALA A 239 16.73 4.70 0.46
CA ALA A 239 16.57 6.15 0.41
C ALA A 239 16.65 6.74 -1.01
N ASN A 240 17.34 6.05 -1.92
CA ASN A 240 17.40 6.46 -3.34
C ASN A 240 16.20 5.98 -4.16
N SER A 241 15.37 5.10 -3.62
CA SER A 241 14.30 4.43 -4.38
C SER A 241 12.90 4.81 -3.91
N VAL A 242 12.68 4.92 -2.60
CA VAL A 242 11.39 5.27 -2.01
C VAL A 242 11.33 6.75 -1.60
N ASP A 243 10.13 7.27 -1.35
CA ASP A 243 9.96 8.66 -0.90
C ASP A 243 10.37 8.86 0.56
N TYR A 244 10.19 7.85 1.40
CA TYR A 244 10.55 7.89 2.83
C TYR A 244 11.11 6.56 3.31
N VAL A 245 12.14 6.62 4.16
CA VAL A 245 12.61 5.49 4.96
C VAL A 245 12.17 5.74 6.40
N VAL A 246 11.43 4.82 6.98
CA VAL A 246 10.85 4.94 8.31
C VAL A 246 11.68 4.10 9.29
N LEU A 247 12.30 4.75 10.26
CA LEU A 247 13.06 4.08 11.31
C LEU A 247 12.12 3.62 12.43
N MET A 248 12.00 2.33 12.63
CA MET A 248 11.35 1.72 13.80
C MET A 248 12.25 1.87 15.02
N ALA A 249 12.22 3.05 15.65
CA ALA A 249 13.09 3.40 16.77
C ALA A 249 12.50 2.91 18.11
N TYR A 250 12.21 1.60 18.20
CA TYR A 250 11.69 0.91 19.38
C TYR A 250 12.23 -0.53 19.42
N ASP A 251 11.86 -1.30 20.44
CA ASP A 251 12.38 -2.64 20.73
C ASP A 251 13.86 -2.66 21.16
N GLU A 252 14.33 -1.57 21.78
CA GLU A 252 15.59 -1.59 22.56
C GLU A 252 15.56 -2.74 23.56
N THR A 253 14.45 -2.88 24.28
CA THR A 253 14.10 -4.05 25.06
C THR A 253 12.78 -4.60 24.58
N TRP A 254 12.80 -5.71 23.89
CA TRP A 254 11.61 -6.28 23.28
C TRP A 254 10.88 -7.28 24.21
N ALA A 255 9.67 -7.68 23.85
CA ALA A 255 8.76 -8.44 24.73
C ALA A 255 9.31 -9.79 25.24
N LYS A 256 10.28 -10.41 24.55
CA LYS A 256 10.91 -11.67 24.96
C LYS A 256 12.32 -11.47 25.55
N SER A 257 12.73 -10.24 25.82
CA SER A 257 14.02 -9.96 26.47
C SER A 257 14.07 -10.59 27.86
N THR A 258 15.21 -11.17 28.21
CA THR A 258 15.43 -11.78 29.52
C THR A 258 15.68 -10.76 30.64
N THR A 259 15.96 -9.54 30.27
CA THR A 259 16.23 -8.41 31.17
C THR A 259 15.21 -7.33 30.92
N ALA A 260 14.61 -6.81 31.99
CA ALA A 260 13.70 -5.66 31.90
C ALA A 260 14.46 -4.39 31.52
N GLY A 261 13.85 -3.59 30.66
CA GLY A 261 14.42 -2.32 30.20
C GLY A 261 13.40 -1.47 29.44
N PRO A 262 13.76 -0.28 28.99
CA PRO A 262 12.89 0.56 28.19
C PRO A 262 12.66 -0.03 26.80
N VAL A 263 11.49 0.17 26.25
CA VAL A 263 11.19 -0.18 24.85
C VAL A 263 11.94 0.74 23.89
N ALA A 264 12.14 2.00 24.28
CA ALA A 264 12.81 3.01 23.48
C ALA A 264 13.34 4.13 24.41
N SER A 265 14.57 4.00 24.90
CA SER A 265 15.18 5.08 25.69
C SER A 265 15.59 6.25 24.79
N TYR A 266 15.54 7.47 25.31
CA TYR A 266 15.92 8.66 24.56
C TYR A 266 17.33 8.58 23.95
N PRO A 267 18.39 8.16 24.69
CA PRO A 267 19.72 8.03 24.10
C PRO A 267 19.77 7.04 22.93
N TRP A 268 19.12 5.89 23.10
CA TRP A 268 19.07 4.86 22.07
C TRP A 268 18.34 5.34 20.80
N VAL A 269 17.17 5.96 20.95
CA VAL A 269 16.40 6.53 19.81
C VAL A 269 17.21 7.58 19.09
N ARG A 270 17.82 8.51 19.85
CA ARG A 270 18.65 9.58 19.27
C ARG A 270 19.83 9.02 18.49
N ASP A 271 20.58 8.10 19.07
CA ASP A 271 21.77 7.52 18.43
C ASP A 271 21.43 6.78 17.15
N HIS A 272 20.29 6.08 17.11
CA HIS A 272 19.81 5.41 15.89
C HIS A 272 19.31 6.42 14.84
N ALA A 273 18.62 7.47 15.24
CA ALA A 273 18.18 8.52 14.34
C ALA A 273 19.36 9.30 13.75
N GLU A 274 20.35 9.69 14.58
CA GLU A 274 21.57 10.36 14.10
C GLU A 274 22.37 9.49 13.12
N LYS A 275 22.47 8.20 13.39
CA LYS A 275 23.13 7.24 12.47
C LYS A 275 22.36 7.12 11.15
N MET A 276 21.03 7.07 11.21
CA MET A 276 20.17 7.02 10.02
C MET A 276 20.37 8.26 9.15
N LEU A 277 20.36 9.46 9.74
CA LEU A 277 20.58 10.73 9.04
C LEU A 277 21.97 10.89 8.41
N GLN A 278 22.93 10.07 8.80
CA GLN A 278 24.25 10.04 8.17
C GLN A 278 24.31 9.07 6.98
N GLU A 279 23.41 8.11 6.94
CA GLU A 279 23.39 7.05 5.93
C GLU A 279 22.42 7.36 4.77
N VAL A 280 21.31 8.07 5.02
CA VAL A 280 20.23 8.35 4.06
C VAL A 280 20.05 9.84 3.78
#